data_eb91411a257b54e5c0a2f5b1e376f6ac
#
_entry.id   eb91411a257b54e5c0a2f5b1e376f6ac
#
_cell.length_a   1.000
_cell.length_b   1.000
_cell.length_c   1.000
_cell.angle_alpha   90.00
_cell.angle_beta   90.00
_cell.angle_gamma   90.00
#
_symmetry.space_group_name_H-M   'P 1'
#
loop_
_entity.id
_entity.type
_entity.pdbx_description
1 polymer ?
#
loop_
_entity_poly.entity_id
_entity_poly.type
_entity_poly.pdbx_seq_one_letter_code
_entity_poly.pdbx_strand_id
1 'polypeptide(L)'
;LLFILLLPGLAFGSLTDSGASGTSGQPILNDNAAITENMNQAAFAINQILGEGIENVKERIASDFAGTDGDHYEIINPYEGNPINNTNLFISQYCAAKELDFASFALADMEQILRAGLTHLYSFSRTREVRTIPAEDDGADDTTEIWYIYTIRYNGEAYFADTIFALTDKQKELAENYAENLSLFLGDGLFQYAPSTNTITALGDVR
;
A
#
# COMPACT_ATOMS: atom_id res chain seq x y z
N LEU A 1 8.88 -15.82 35.35
CA LEU A 1 8.08 -14.64 35.01
C LEU A 1 7.13 -15.04 33.91
N LEU A 2 5.85 -15.25 34.27
CA LEU A 2 4.81 -15.69 33.35
C LEU A 2 4.29 -14.43 32.65
N PHE A 3 4.72 -14.20 31.42
CA PHE A 3 4.09 -13.20 30.55
C PHE A 3 2.77 -13.80 30.06
N ILE A 4 1.68 -13.34 30.65
CA ILE A 4 0.35 -13.60 30.09
C ILE A 4 0.26 -12.76 28.82
N LEU A 5 0.37 -13.43 27.69
CA LEU A 5 0.05 -12.88 26.37
C LEU A 5 -1.43 -12.51 26.40
N LEU A 6 -1.75 -11.24 26.62
CA LEU A 6 -3.08 -10.72 26.39
C LEU A 6 -3.31 -10.71 24.88
N LEU A 7 -3.82 -11.83 24.40
CA LEU A 7 -4.25 -11.96 23.01
C LEU A 7 -5.34 -10.92 22.71
N PRO A 8 -5.27 -10.25 21.54
CA PRO A 8 -6.33 -9.34 21.08
C PRO A 8 -7.70 -10.02 20.90
N GLY A 9 -7.79 -11.33 21.09
CA GLY A 9 -9.04 -12.07 21.12
C GLY A 9 -10.03 -11.66 22.21
N LEU A 10 -9.61 -10.87 23.19
CA LEU A 10 -10.54 -10.36 24.22
C LEU A 10 -11.39 -9.17 23.74
N ALA A 11 -11.00 -8.49 22.68
CA ALA A 11 -11.84 -7.46 22.07
C ALA A 11 -13.00 -8.05 21.25
N PHE A 12 -12.87 -9.30 20.82
CA PHE A 12 -13.88 -10.00 20.01
C PHE A 12 -14.62 -11.11 20.76
N GLY A 13 -14.21 -11.43 21.97
CA GLY A 13 -14.63 -12.65 22.70
C GLY A 13 -15.85 -12.52 23.59
N SER A 14 -16.56 -11.39 23.68
CA SER A 14 -17.69 -11.28 24.62
C SER A 14 -19.06 -11.23 23.96
N LEU A 15 -19.27 -11.99 22.89
CA LEU A 15 -20.60 -12.11 22.24
C LEU A 15 -21.47 -13.29 22.76
N THR A 16 -21.07 -13.98 23.83
CA THR A 16 -21.90 -15.01 24.41
C THR A 16 -21.87 -14.92 25.92
N ASP A 17 -22.69 -14.05 26.50
CA ASP A 17 -23.40 -14.41 27.73
C ASP A 17 -24.72 -13.64 27.83
N SER A 18 -25.77 -14.39 27.69
CA SER A 18 -27.15 -14.00 27.95
C SER A 18 -27.45 -14.27 29.40
N GLY A 19 -27.64 -13.23 30.18
CA GLY A 19 -28.28 -13.43 31.48
C GLY A 19 -28.12 -12.29 32.47
N ALA A 20 -29.22 -11.59 32.67
CA ALA A 20 -29.63 -10.87 33.86
C ALA A 20 -29.31 -9.38 34.02
N SER A 21 -30.34 -8.60 33.75
CA SER A 21 -30.87 -7.56 34.66
C SER A 21 -30.02 -6.35 35.01
N GLY A 22 -30.33 -5.23 34.33
CA GLY A 22 -30.49 -3.95 35.00
C GLY A 22 -29.26 -3.11 35.19
N THR A 23 -28.92 -2.38 34.17
CA THR A 23 -28.55 -0.94 34.17
C THR A 23 -28.14 -0.55 32.74
N SER A 24 -28.57 0.61 32.29
CA SER A 24 -28.39 1.17 30.97
C SER A 24 -26.92 1.17 30.49
N GLY A 25 -26.47 0.02 30.01
CA GLY A 25 -25.21 -0.10 29.26
C GLY A 25 -25.55 0.15 27.81
N GLN A 26 -24.96 1.17 27.21
CA GLN A 26 -24.92 1.34 25.77
C GLN A 26 -24.29 0.08 25.17
N PRO A 27 -24.83 -0.48 24.11
CA PRO A 27 -24.37 -1.75 23.62
C PRO A 27 -22.95 -1.64 23.01
N ILE A 28 -22.17 -2.66 23.28
CA ILE A 28 -20.85 -2.95 22.70
C ILE A 28 -20.82 -2.82 21.15
N LEU A 29 -21.98 -2.83 20.52
CA LEU A 29 -22.20 -2.57 19.09
C LEU A 29 -21.69 -1.21 18.60
N ASN A 30 -21.59 -0.19 19.45
CA ASN A 30 -21.10 1.13 19.06
C ASN A 30 -19.58 1.15 18.89
N ASP A 31 -18.85 0.40 19.69
CA ASP A 31 -17.39 0.37 19.61
C ASP A 31 -16.93 -0.37 18.34
N ASN A 32 -17.60 -1.46 17.98
CA ASN A 32 -17.30 -2.20 16.76
C ASN A 32 -17.58 -1.36 15.50
N ALA A 33 -18.65 -0.58 15.48
CA ALA A 33 -18.97 0.30 14.36
C ALA A 33 -17.91 1.43 14.20
N ALA A 34 -17.46 1.99 15.31
CA ALA A 34 -16.41 3.01 15.30
C ALA A 34 -15.05 2.45 14.85
N ILE A 35 -14.69 1.24 15.32
CA ILE A 35 -13.48 0.55 14.86
C ILE A 35 -13.57 0.26 13.37
N THR A 36 -14.69 -0.28 12.88
CA THR A 36 -14.90 -0.56 11.47
C THR A 36 -14.75 0.70 10.61
N GLU A 37 -15.36 1.81 11.03
CA GLU A 37 -15.25 3.08 10.33
C GLU A 37 -13.80 3.59 10.28
N ASN A 38 -13.08 3.57 11.41
CA ASN A 38 -11.68 3.96 11.47
C ASN A 38 -10.79 3.09 10.56
N MET A 39 -11.04 1.78 10.52
CA MET A 39 -10.27 0.87 9.66
C MET A 39 -10.57 1.11 8.17
N ASN A 40 -11.82 1.41 7.81
CA ASN A 40 -12.19 1.78 6.45
C ASN A 40 -11.52 3.10 6.03
N GLN A 41 -11.49 4.09 6.91
CA GLN A 41 -10.80 5.35 6.65
C GLN A 41 -9.29 5.14 6.51
N ALA A 42 -8.70 4.29 7.35
CA ALA A 42 -7.30 3.92 7.24
C ALA A 42 -6.99 3.23 5.91
N ALA A 43 -7.82 2.29 5.50
CA ALA A 43 -7.68 1.61 4.21
C ALA A 43 -7.75 2.58 3.03
N PHE A 44 -8.69 3.50 3.05
CA PHE A 44 -8.81 4.54 2.04
C PHE A 44 -7.56 5.44 1.99
N ALA A 45 -7.10 5.90 3.15
CA ALA A 45 -5.90 6.75 3.24
C ALA A 45 -4.64 6.02 2.76
N ILE A 46 -4.45 4.75 3.12
CA ILE A 46 -3.34 3.93 2.65
C ILE A 46 -3.36 3.85 1.11
N ASN A 47 -4.51 3.53 0.52
CA ASN A 47 -4.65 3.44 -0.93
C ASN A 47 -4.31 4.76 -1.63
N GLN A 48 -4.74 5.88 -1.07
CA GLN A 48 -4.43 7.21 -1.60
C GLN A 48 -2.93 7.48 -1.54
N ILE A 49 -2.29 7.21 -0.40
CA ILE A 49 -0.85 7.41 -0.21
C ILE A 49 -0.03 6.50 -1.14
N LEU A 50 -0.44 5.25 -1.33
CA LEU A 50 0.20 4.34 -2.28
C LEU A 50 0.08 4.86 -3.72
N GLY A 51 -1.06 5.44 -4.09
CA GLY A 51 -1.25 6.10 -5.37
C GLY A 51 -0.30 7.29 -5.57
N GLU A 52 -0.14 8.14 -4.56
CA GLU A 52 0.84 9.25 -4.57
C GLU A 52 2.28 8.71 -4.76
N GLY A 53 2.60 7.55 -4.19
CA GLY A 53 3.89 6.90 -4.35
C GLY A 53 4.17 6.46 -5.79
N ILE A 54 3.17 5.99 -6.52
CA ILE A 54 3.30 5.64 -7.94
C ILE A 54 3.57 6.90 -8.77
N GLU A 55 2.86 7.99 -8.53
CA GLU A 55 3.12 9.24 -9.25
C GLU A 55 4.52 9.78 -8.93
N ASN A 56 4.95 9.74 -7.69
CA ASN A 56 6.31 10.12 -7.30
C ASN A 56 7.40 9.31 -8.04
N VAL A 57 7.22 8.00 -8.17
CA VAL A 57 8.21 7.18 -8.91
C VAL A 57 8.21 7.49 -10.40
N LYS A 58 7.06 7.83 -11.01
CA LYS A 58 7.00 8.26 -12.40
C LYS A 58 7.73 9.58 -12.62
N GLU A 59 7.58 10.55 -11.72
CA GLU A 59 8.33 11.81 -11.77
C GLU A 59 9.85 11.58 -11.67
N ARG A 60 10.27 10.66 -10.80
CA ARG A 60 11.69 10.26 -10.68
C ARG A 60 12.19 9.58 -11.94
N ILE A 61 11.39 8.75 -12.61
CA ILE A 61 11.70 8.14 -13.89
C ILE A 61 11.87 9.21 -14.96
N ALA A 62 10.95 10.16 -15.07
CA ALA A 62 11.04 11.26 -16.03
C ALA A 62 12.32 12.10 -15.82
N SER A 63 12.66 12.36 -14.56
CA SER A 63 13.90 13.05 -14.20
C SER A 63 15.17 12.24 -14.55
N ASP A 64 15.14 10.91 -14.32
CA ASP A 64 16.26 10.02 -14.70
C ASP A 64 16.43 9.96 -16.22
N PHE A 65 15.31 9.82 -16.94
CA PHE A 65 15.34 9.79 -18.42
C PHE A 65 15.93 11.07 -19.01
N ALA A 66 15.59 12.24 -18.47
CA ALA A 66 16.12 13.52 -18.95
C ALA A 66 17.66 13.62 -18.88
N GLY A 67 18.32 12.77 -18.10
CA GLY A 67 19.77 12.66 -18.00
C GLY A 67 20.38 11.58 -18.91
N THR A 68 19.60 10.94 -19.78
CA THR A 68 20.05 9.85 -20.66
C THR A 68 20.31 10.31 -22.09
N ASP A 69 20.82 9.40 -22.93
CA ASP A 69 20.97 9.54 -24.39
C ASP A 69 19.76 8.98 -25.17
N GLY A 70 18.64 8.74 -24.48
CA GLY A 70 17.45 8.10 -25.07
C GLY A 70 16.60 9.04 -25.87
N ASP A 71 16.04 8.53 -26.97
CA ASP A 71 15.05 9.23 -27.78
C ASP A 71 13.65 9.07 -27.15
N HIS A 72 13.38 7.89 -26.58
CA HIS A 72 12.09 7.52 -26.02
C HIS A 72 12.22 6.72 -24.72
N TYR A 73 11.16 6.72 -23.92
CA TYR A 73 11.04 5.80 -22.79
C TYR A 73 9.64 5.23 -22.64
N GLU A 74 9.60 4.07 -22.03
CA GLU A 74 8.39 3.33 -21.68
C GLU A 74 8.41 2.99 -20.19
N ILE A 75 7.26 3.12 -19.53
CA ILE A 75 7.12 2.73 -18.14
C ILE A 75 6.26 1.47 -18.05
N ILE A 76 6.85 0.39 -17.57
CA ILE A 76 6.15 -0.82 -17.21
C ILE A 76 5.75 -0.69 -15.73
N ASN A 77 4.43 -0.56 -15.50
CA ASN A 77 3.84 -0.58 -14.18
C ASN A 77 3.08 -1.91 -13.97
N PRO A 78 3.68 -2.91 -13.30
CA PRO A 78 3.01 -4.20 -13.07
C PRO A 78 1.78 -4.11 -12.18
N TYR A 79 1.57 -2.95 -11.55
CA TYR A 79 0.52 -2.70 -10.55
C TYR A 79 -0.66 -1.92 -11.12
N GLU A 80 -0.63 -1.59 -12.41
CA GLU A 80 -1.71 -0.92 -13.08
C GLU A 80 -2.95 -1.81 -13.14
N GLY A 81 -4.05 -1.34 -12.56
CA GLY A 81 -5.29 -2.12 -12.45
C GLY A 81 -5.31 -3.23 -11.38
N ASN A 82 -4.17 -3.52 -10.77
CA ASN A 82 -4.06 -4.45 -9.64
C ASN A 82 -3.35 -3.74 -8.49
N PRO A 83 -4.07 -2.94 -7.69
CA PRO A 83 -3.44 -2.28 -6.56
C PRO A 83 -2.88 -3.33 -5.62
N ILE A 84 -1.56 -3.36 -5.46
CA ILE A 84 -0.94 -4.13 -4.40
C ILE A 84 -1.17 -3.32 -3.14
N ASN A 85 -2.05 -3.79 -2.32
CA ASN A 85 -2.02 -3.38 -0.95
C ASN A 85 -2.50 -4.51 -0.07
N ASN A 86 -1.70 -4.85 0.87
CA ASN A 86 -2.15 -5.56 2.04
C ASN A 86 -2.42 -4.52 3.14
N THR A 87 -3.48 -3.75 2.95
CA THR A 87 -3.88 -2.67 3.86
C THR A 87 -4.00 -3.18 5.29
N ASN A 88 -4.56 -4.38 5.48
CA ASN A 88 -4.67 -4.99 6.79
C ASN A 88 -3.31 -5.20 7.43
N LEU A 89 -2.31 -5.62 6.65
CA LEU A 89 -0.96 -5.81 7.16
C LEU A 89 -0.29 -4.47 7.51
N PHE A 90 -0.46 -3.41 6.73
CA PHE A 90 0.05 -2.07 7.07
C PHE A 90 -0.51 -1.56 8.40
N ILE A 91 -1.84 -1.65 8.58
CA ILE A 91 -2.51 -1.26 9.82
C ILE A 91 -1.98 -2.10 10.99
N SER A 92 -1.84 -3.40 10.78
CA SER A 92 -1.39 -4.34 11.80
C SER A 92 0.08 -4.15 12.18
N GLN A 93 0.95 -3.84 11.22
CA GLN A 93 2.35 -3.49 11.48
C GLN A 93 2.45 -2.20 12.30
N TYR A 94 1.64 -1.19 11.98
CA TYR A 94 1.56 0.03 12.76
C TYR A 94 1.14 -0.26 14.21
N CYS A 95 0.05 -1.03 14.40
CA CYS A 95 -0.42 -1.41 15.73
C CYS A 95 0.63 -2.21 16.51
N ALA A 96 1.29 -3.18 15.86
CA ALA A 96 2.34 -3.98 16.49
C ALA A 96 3.57 -3.13 16.87
N ALA A 97 3.97 -2.16 16.03
CA ALA A 97 5.07 -1.25 16.29
C ALA A 97 4.83 -0.34 17.50
N LYS A 98 3.59 0.11 17.65
CA LYS A 98 3.16 1.06 18.69
C LYS A 98 2.59 0.37 19.93
N GLU A 99 2.50 -0.97 19.92
CA GLU A 99 1.88 -1.76 20.99
C GLU A 99 0.42 -1.34 21.25
N LEU A 100 -0.32 -1.06 20.16
CA LEU A 100 -1.72 -0.61 20.20
C LEU A 100 -2.67 -1.72 19.81
N ASP A 101 -3.90 -1.60 20.26
CA ASP A 101 -5.05 -2.30 19.71
C ASP A 101 -5.73 -1.45 18.60
N PHE A 102 -6.68 -2.03 17.87
CA PHE A 102 -7.40 -1.32 16.82
C PHE A 102 -8.32 -0.20 17.33
N ALA A 103 -8.72 -0.24 18.60
CA ALA A 103 -9.52 0.82 19.20
C ALA A 103 -8.69 2.09 19.48
N SER A 104 -7.39 1.89 19.70
CA SER A 104 -6.42 2.96 19.97
C SER A 104 -5.65 3.41 18.71
N PHE A 105 -6.06 2.93 17.52
CA PHE A 105 -5.43 3.25 16.25
C PHE A 105 -5.50 4.75 15.94
N ALA A 106 -4.36 5.35 15.58
CA ALA A 106 -4.24 6.76 15.27
C ALA A 106 -3.97 6.98 13.77
N LEU A 107 -5.04 7.23 13.00
CA LEU A 107 -4.97 7.41 11.55
C LEU A 107 -3.93 8.45 11.12
N ALA A 108 -3.95 9.63 11.71
CA ALA A 108 -3.07 10.72 11.32
C ALA A 108 -1.56 10.41 11.57
N ASP A 109 -1.23 9.68 12.64
CA ASP A 109 0.14 9.26 12.92
C ASP A 109 0.59 8.20 11.90
N MET A 110 -0.29 7.25 11.57
CA MET A 110 -0.02 6.25 10.53
C MET A 110 0.20 6.90 9.16
N GLU A 111 -0.67 7.83 8.75
CA GLU A 111 -0.51 8.57 7.49
C GLU A 111 0.83 9.30 7.42
N GLN A 112 1.22 9.98 8.50
CA GLN A 112 2.49 10.68 8.57
C GLN A 112 3.67 9.73 8.37
N ILE A 113 3.65 8.57 9.00
CA ILE A 113 4.70 7.55 8.87
C ILE A 113 4.76 7.01 7.44
N LEU A 114 3.61 6.69 6.84
CA LEU A 114 3.54 6.20 5.46
C LEU A 114 4.08 7.24 4.47
N ARG A 115 3.69 8.50 4.60
CA ARG A 115 4.16 9.58 3.74
C ARG A 115 5.66 9.83 3.89
N ALA A 116 6.20 9.73 5.09
CA ALA A 116 7.65 9.83 5.33
C ALA A 116 8.44 8.71 4.64
N GLY A 117 7.86 7.51 4.55
CA GLY A 117 8.46 6.35 3.87
C GLY A 117 8.19 6.27 2.36
N LEU A 118 7.38 7.16 1.81
CA LEU A 118 6.81 7.05 0.46
C LEU A 118 7.87 6.97 -0.65
N THR A 119 8.94 7.77 -0.56
CA THR A 119 10.02 7.80 -1.55
C THR A 119 10.77 6.47 -1.69
N HIS A 120 10.69 5.62 -0.67
CA HIS A 120 11.33 4.31 -0.61
C HIS A 120 10.36 3.16 -0.90
N LEU A 121 9.06 3.45 -0.95
CA LEU A 121 8.03 2.46 -1.19
C LEU A 121 8.13 1.86 -2.59
N TYR A 122 8.48 2.72 -3.54
CA TYR A 122 8.66 2.35 -4.94
C TYR A 122 10.08 2.64 -5.40
N SER A 123 10.61 1.69 -6.15
CA SER A 123 11.86 1.81 -6.89
C SER A 123 11.61 1.52 -8.36
N PHE A 124 12.60 1.72 -9.20
CA PHE A 124 12.54 1.30 -10.60
C PHE A 124 13.88 0.71 -11.04
N SER A 125 13.81 -0.15 -12.04
CA SER A 125 14.96 -0.59 -12.81
C SER A 125 14.86 -0.02 -14.23
N ARG A 126 16.00 0.16 -14.89
CA ARG A 126 16.12 0.72 -16.24
C ARG A 126 16.87 -0.25 -17.14
N THR A 127 16.34 -0.46 -18.35
CA THR A 127 17.01 -1.23 -19.42
C THR A 127 17.08 -0.35 -20.66
N ARG A 128 18.23 -0.32 -21.33
CA ARG A 128 18.46 0.41 -22.60
C ARG A 128 18.28 -0.57 -23.76
N GLU A 129 17.47 -0.20 -24.72
CA GLU A 129 17.24 -0.93 -25.96
C GLU A 129 17.57 -0.05 -27.14
N VAL A 130 18.07 -0.65 -28.23
CA VAL A 130 18.23 0.02 -29.53
C VAL A 130 17.23 -0.63 -30.48
N ARG A 131 16.30 0.15 -30.98
CA ARG A 131 15.26 -0.30 -31.91
C ARG A 131 15.58 0.20 -33.31
N THR A 132 15.54 -0.68 -34.30
CA THR A 132 15.67 -0.30 -35.72
C THR A 132 14.29 0.03 -36.24
N ILE A 133 14.14 1.22 -36.79
CA ILE A 133 12.91 1.70 -37.44
C ILE A 133 13.12 1.56 -38.93
N PRO A 134 12.39 0.68 -39.64
CA PRO A 134 12.49 0.51 -41.07
C PRO A 134 12.13 1.81 -41.80
N ALA A 135 12.85 2.11 -42.87
CA ALA A 135 12.51 3.25 -43.72
C ALA A 135 11.15 3.04 -44.40
N GLU A 136 10.32 4.08 -44.45
CA GLU A 136 9.01 4.03 -45.14
C GLU A 136 9.14 4.06 -46.67
N ASP A 137 10.24 4.61 -47.20
CA ASP A 137 10.50 4.75 -48.64
C ASP A 137 11.52 3.72 -49.13
N ASP A 138 11.26 3.13 -50.32
CA ASP A 138 12.14 2.21 -51.01
C ASP A 138 13.47 2.93 -51.39
N GLY A 139 14.54 2.61 -50.64
CA GLY A 139 15.88 3.16 -50.89
C GLY A 139 16.38 4.17 -49.86
N ALA A 140 15.59 4.46 -48.81
CA ALA A 140 16.08 5.17 -47.64
C ALA A 140 16.71 4.18 -46.64
N ASP A 141 17.68 4.66 -45.85
CA ASP A 141 18.31 3.85 -44.82
C ASP A 141 17.43 3.74 -43.57
N ASP A 142 17.43 2.56 -42.94
CA ASP A 142 16.80 2.37 -41.65
C ASP A 142 17.41 3.32 -40.58
N THR A 143 16.59 3.83 -39.72
CA THR A 143 17.03 4.65 -38.58
C THR A 143 17.06 3.82 -37.29
N THR A 144 17.82 4.29 -36.31
CA THR A 144 17.87 3.65 -34.99
C THR A 144 17.43 4.62 -33.93
N GLU A 145 16.63 4.13 -33.00
CA GLU A 145 16.16 4.86 -31.82
C GLU A 145 16.65 4.19 -30.55
N ILE A 146 16.98 4.98 -29.56
CA ILE A 146 17.39 4.52 -28.25
C ILE A 146 16.18 4.63 -27.33
N TRP A 147 15.75 3.47 -26.82
CA TRP A 147 14.63 3.35 -25.89
C TRP A 147 15.11 2.97 -24.50
N TYR A 148 14.51 3.58 -23.49
CA TYR A 148 14.71 3.19 -22.11
C TYR A 148 13.42 2.60 -21.54
N ILE A 149 13.49 1.34 -21.08
CA ILE A 149 12.38 0.64 -20.46
C ILE A 149 12.55 0.70 -18.95
N TYR A 150 11.65 1.40 -18.30
CA TYR A 150 11.59 1.52 -16.85
C TYR A 150 10.56 0.56 -16.28
N THR A 151 10.97 -0.27 -15.34
CA THR A 151 10.05 -1.18 -14.64
C THR A 151 9.92 -0.74 -13.19
N ILE A 152 8.70 -0.37 -12.78
CA ILE A 152 8.39 0.00 -11.40
C ILE A 152 8.40 -1.26 -10.52
N ARG A 153 8.97 -1.13 -9.33
CA ARG A 153 8.99 -2.15 -8.29
C ARG A 153 8.42 -1.60 -6.99
N TYR A 154 7.54 -2.36 -6.38
CA TYR A 154 6.99 -2.08 -5.06
C TYR A 154 7.80 -2.81 -3.99
N ASN A 155 8.31 -2.08 -3.01
CA ASN A 155 9.09 -2.64 -1.90
C ASN A 155 8.20 -3.12 -0.75
N GLY A 156 6.99 -2.61 -0.67
CA GLY A 156 5.87 -3.12 0.08
C GLY A 156 6.00 -3.18 1.59
N GLU A 157 5.20 -4.06 2.12
CA GLU A 157 4.99 -4.22 3.55
C GLU A 157 6.26 -4.71 4.26
N ALA A 158 7.10 -5.50 3.60
CA ALA A 158 8.38 -5.95 4.15
C ALA A 158 9.32 -4.76 4.43
N TYR A 159 9.35 -3.77 3.53
CA TYR A 159 10.13 -2.55 3.74
C TYR A 159 9.65 -1.79 4.99
N PHE A 160 8.32 -1.67 5.17
CA PHE A 160 7.75 -1.02 6.35
C PHE A 160 8.08 -1.79 7.62
N ALA A 161 7.91 -3.10 7.63
CA ALA A 161 8.22 -3.94 8.77
C ALA A 161 9.69 -3.81 9.19
N ASP A 162 10.61 -3.89 8.22
CA ASP A 162 12.04 -3.98 8.48
C ASP A 162 12.71 -2.61 8.68
N THR A 163 12.31 -1.61 7.91
CA THR A 163 13.05 -0.35 7.82
C THR A 163 12.33 0.80 8.53
N ILE A 164 11.01 0.92 8.33
CA ILE A 164 10.27 2.05 8.91
C ILE A 164 9.91 1.78 10.35
N PHE A 165 9.34 0.61 10.64
CA PHE A 165 8.95 0.23 11.99
C PHE A 165 10.05 -0.51 12.75
N ALA A 166 11.04 -1.08 12.05
CA ALA A 166 12.11 -1.90 12.62
C ALA A 166 11.56 -3.00 13.56
N LEU A 167 10.53 -3.71 13.09
CA LEU A 167 9.84 -4.72 13.88
C LEU A 167 10.76 -5.89 14.22
N THR A 168 10.69 -6.33 15.45
CA THR A 168 11.26 -7.61 15.87
C THR A 168 10.45 -8.77 15.27
N ASP A 169 11.03 -9.98 15.21
CA ASP A 169 10.34 -11.16 14.69
C ASP A 169 9.01 -11.42 15.41
N LYS A 170 8.95 -11.17 16.73
CA LYS A 170 7.71 -11.30 17.51
C LYS A 170 6.66 -10.26 17.14
N GLN A 171 7.08 -9.03 16.82
CA GLN A 171 6.14 -7.99 16.37
C GLN A 171 5.67 -8.26 14.94
N LYS A 172 6.49 -8.86 14.07
CA LYS A 172 6.07 -9.31 12.75
C LYS A 172 5.01 -10.42 12.84
N GLU A 173 5.25 -11.42 13.66
CA GLU A 173 4.27 -12.48 13.94
C GLU A 173 2.96 -11.91 14.53
N LEU A 174 3.07 -10.93 15.44
CA LEU A 174 1.91 -10.25 15.98
C LEU A 174 1.15 -9.48 14.91
N ALA A 175 1.86 -8.79 14.00
CA ALA A 175 1.26 -8.05 12.89
C ALA A 175 0.53 -8.97 11.91
N GLU A 176 1.07 -10.14 11.61
CA GLU A 176 0.42 -11.17 10.77
C GLU A 176 -0.87 -11.65 11.43
N ASN A 177 -0.83 -12.01 12.71
CA ASN A 177 -2.02 -12.41 13.47
C ASN A 177 -3.08 -11.31 13.54
N TYR A 178 -2.66 -10.05 13.70
CA TYR A 178 -3.57 -8.90 13.66
C TYR A 178 -4.22 -8.74 12.28
N ALA A 179 -3.45 -8.90 11.21
CA ALA A 179 -3.95 -8.77 9.83
C ALA A 179 -4.98 -9.85 9.51
N GLU A 180 -4.75 -11.09 9.93
CA GLU A 180 -5.71 -12.19 9.79
C GLU A 180 -7.02 -11.90 10.56
N ASN A 181 -6.91 -11.48 11.82
CA ASN A 181 -8.07 -11.12 12.62
C ASN A 181 -8.84 -9.94 12.02
N LEU A 182 -8.15 -8.93 11.53
CA LEU A 182 -8.76 -7.78 10.89
C LEU A 182 -9.50 -8.18 9.60
N SER A 183 -8.93 -9.07 8.81
CA SER A 183 -9.56 -9.63 7.61
C SER A 183 -10.83 -10.40 7.94
N LEU A 184 -10.82 -11.20 8.99
CA LEU A 184 -12.01 -11.92 9.46
C LEU A 184 -13.10 -10.98 9.99
N PHE A 185 -12.69 -9.91 10.68
CA PHE A 185 -13.62 -8.95 11.29
C PHE A 185 -14.29 -8.05 10.25
N LEU A 186 -13.54 -7.57 9.27
CA LEU A 186 -14.05 -6.64 8.26
C LEU A 186 -14.63 -7.37 7.04
N GLY A 187 -14.34 -8.67 6.91
CA GLY A 187 -14.68 -9.44 5.72
C GLY A 187 -13.98 -8.87 4.47
N ASP A 188 -14.47 -9.25 3.29
CA ASP A 188 -13.96 -8.74 2.03
C ASP A 188 -14.36 -7.27 1.75
N GLY A 189 -15.03 -6.62 2.70
CA GLY A 189 -15.58 -5.27 2.55
C GLY A 189 -14.54 -4.15 2.38
N LEU A 190 -13.32 -4.32 2.90
CA LEU A 190 -12.22 -3.35 2.71
C LEU A 190 -11.79 -3.19 1.26
N PHE A 191 -12.00 -4.21 0.44
CA PHE A 191 -11.63 -4.18 -0.98
C PHE A 191 -12.67 -3.50 -1.88
N GLN A 192 -13.87 -3.21 -1.37
CA GLN A 192 -14.95 -2.59 -2.16
C GLN A 192 -14.81 -1.08 -2.31
N TYR A 193 -13.92 -0.42 -1.57
CA TYR A 193 -13.74 1.02 -1.60
C TYR A 193 -12.42 1.50 -2.22
N ALA A 194 -11.73 0.66 -2.99
CA ALA A 194 -10.70 1.17 -3.87
C ALA A 194 -11.39 1.99 -4.97
N PRO A 195 -11.34 3.34 -4.95
CA PRO A 195 -11.77 4.07 -6.10
C PRO A 195 -10.88 3.63 -7.25
N SER A 196 -11.49 3.08 -8.29
CA SER A 196 -10.79 2.84 -9.54
C SER A 196 -10.38 4.20 -10.10
N THR A 197 -9.23 4.70 -9.68
CA THR A 197 -8.57 5.83 -10.34
C THR A 197 -7.92 5.34 -11.62
N ASN A 198 -8.73 4.73 -12.47
CA ASN A 198 -8.35 4.41 -13.83
C ASN A 198 -8.64 5.62 -14.69
N THR A 199 -7.73 6.57 -14.71
CA THR A 199 -7.53 7.42 -15.87
C THR A 199 -6.10 7.90 -15.87
N ILE A 200 -5.17 7.02 -16.20
CA ILE A 200 -3.87 7.46 -16.65
C ILE A 200 -3.94 7.46 -18.16
N THR A 201 -4.28 8.62 -18.68
CA THR A 201 -4.10 8.92 -20.10
C THR A 201 -2.60 8.82 -20.37
N ALA A 202 -2.21 7.92 -21.26
CA ALA A 202 -0.87 7.91 -21.80
C ALA A 202 -0.55 9.32 -22.31
N LEU A 203 0.41 10.00 -21.70
CA LEU A 203 0.99 11.21 -22.27
C LEU A 203 1.94 10.76 -23.39
N GLY A 204 1.34 10.37 -24.52
CA GLY A 204 1.99 10.38 -25.81
C GLY A 204 1.69 11.73 -26.44
N ASP A 205 2.67 12.30 -27.09
CA ASP A 205 2.67 13.52 -27.87
C ASP A 205 2.85 14.84 -27.10
N VAL A 206 4.10 15.14 -26.77
CA VAL A 206 4.56 16.52 -26.80
C VAL A 206 5.42 16.69 -28.06
N ARG A 207 4.82 17.27 -29.09
CA ARG A 207 5.53 17.84 -30.25
C ARG A 207 6.27 19.09 -29.86
#